data_3a04c9f3e6dc39ec853280fbd4cb6354
#
_entry.id   3a04c9f3e6dc39ec853280fbd4cb6354
#
_cell.length_a   1.000
_cell.length_b   1.000
_cell.length_c   1.000
_cell.angle_alpha   90.00
_cell.angle_beta   90.00
_cell.angle_gamma   90.00
#
_symmetry.space_group_name_H-M   'P 1'
#
loop_
_entity.id
_entity.type
_entity.pdbx_description
1 polymer ?
#
loop_
_entity_poly.entity_id
_entity_poly.type
_entity_poly.pdbx_seq_one_letter_code
_entity_poly.pdbx_strand_id
1 'polypeptide(L)'
;AWESFLNHLYSRGLKGDNLKLIITDGGKGLIAALEIVYPQIKHQRCWFHKLQNIAKLLKKKDQKEVIRLLRGIYNAQSKRIALKRFKNFKNIWAKAYPNVIRSLEQDLEELLNFLTIPIKEDYRSFIRKRIRTTNVIERSFREVRRRTRPMSCFNNNDSLQRIMYAVFYRLNTNWKDKPLIQFTQFI
;
A
#
# COMPACT_ATOMS: atom_id res chain seq x y z
N ALA A 1 2.20 -6.75 -19.57
CA ALA A 1 1.00 -7.08 -18.77
C ALA A 1 0.54 -5.92 -17.89
N TRP A 2 1.40 -5.39 -16.96
CA TRP A 2 1.00 -4.29 -16.07
C TRP A 2 0.73 -2.98 -16.82
N GLU A 3 1.59 -2.60 -17.75
CA GLU A 3 1.41 -1.39 -18.56
C GLU A 3 0.11 -1.44 -19.38
N SER A 4 -0.16 -2.56 -20.03
CA SER A 4 -1.41 -2.77 -20.76
C SER A 4 -2.63 -2.67 -19.85
N PHE A 5 -2.56 -3.22 -18.64
CA PHE A 5 -3.63 -3.11 -17.65
C PHE A 5 -3.85 -1.65 -17.20
N LEU A 6 -2.79 -0.92 -16.89
CA LEU A 6 -2.88 0.48 -16.46
C LEU A 6 -3.38 1.39 -17.58
N ASN A 7 -2.92 1.17 -18.82
CA ASN A 7 -3.43 1.88 -20.00
C ASN A 7 -4.92 1.60 -20.23
N HIS A 8 -5.37 0.38 -19.99
CA HIS A 8 -6.79 0.06 -20.04
C HIS A 8 -7.59 0.82 -18.98
N LEU A 9 -7.09 0.94 -17.75
CA LEU A 9 -7.72 1.78 -16.73
C LEU A 9 -7.73 3.26 -17.12
N TYR A 10 -6.63 3.75 -17.68
CA TYR A 10 -6.51 5.11 -18.20
C TYR A 10 -7.53 5.42 -19.28
N SER A 11 -7.70 4.52 -20.27
CA SER A 11 -8.68 4.66 -21.36
C SER A 11 -10.13 4.64 -20.85
N ARG A 12 -10.39 3.94 -19.73
CA ARG A 12 -11.70 3.90 -19.04
C ARG A 12 -11.97 5.08 -18.12
N GLY A 13 -11.11 6.09 -18.09
CA GLY A 13 -11.33 7.33 -17.37
C GLY A 13 -10.48 7.53 -16.11
N LEU A 14 -9.63 6.59 -15.71
CA LEU A 14 -8.67 6.80 -14.64
C LEU A 14 -7.46 7.58 -15.19
N LYS A 15 -7.68 8.88 -15.50
CA LYS A 15 -6.64 9.74 -16.08
C LYS A 15 -5.54 10.18 -15.14
N GLY A 16 -5.79 10.14 -13.84
CA GLY A 16 -4.83 10.53 -12.82
C GLY A 16 -5.02 11.95 -12.26
N ASP A 17 -5.93 12.78 -12.82
CA ASP A 17 -6.11 14.18 -12.44
C ASP A 17 -6.38 14.38 -10.94
N ASN A 18 -7.21 13.52 -10.39
CA ASN A 18 -7.56 13.53 -8.96
C ASN A 18 -6.78 12.48 -8.13
N LEU A 19 -5.88 11.74 -8.75
CA LEU A 19 -5.12 10.69 -8.11
C LEU A 19 -3.89 11.28 -7.42
N LYS A 20 -3.79 11.17 -6.10
CA LYS A 20 -2.70 11.77 -5.31
C LYS A 20 -1.63 10.77 -4.92
N LEU A 21 -1.97 9.49 -4.84
CA LEU A 21 -1.07 8.45 -4.37
C LEU A 21 -1.51 7.08 -4.90
N ILE A 22 -0.56 6.30 -5.39
CA ILE A 22 -0.76 4.89 -5.73
C ILE A 22 0.02 4.04 -4.74
N ILE A 23 -0.63 3.03 -4.17
CA ILE A 23 -0.01 2.17 -3.15
C ILE A 23 0.17 0.77 -3.70
N THR A 24 1.41 0.26 -3.66
CA THR A 24 1.72 -1.11 -4.10
C THR A 24 2.53 -1.88 -3.05
N ASP A 25 2.64 -3.19 -3.24
CA ASP A 25 3.52 -4.06 -2.45
C ASP A 25 5.00 -3.95 -2.84
N GLY A 26 5.32 -3.25 -3.92
CA GLY A 26 6.68 -3.05 -4.41
C GLY A 26 7.10 -3.99 -5.53
N GLY A 27 6.14 -4.59 -6.24
CA GLY A 27 6.43 -5.42 -7.43
C GLY A 27 7.07 -4.57 -8.54
N LYS A 28 8.31 -4.91 -8.93
CA LYS A 28 9.12 -4.12 -9.88
C LYS A 28 8.39 -3.83 -11.20
N GLY A 29 7.73 -4.85 -11.77
CA GLY A 29 7.01 -4.68 -13.04
C GLY A 29 5.81 -3.73 -12.95
N LEU A 30 5.12 -3.69 -11.80
CA LEU A 30 4.05 -2.72 -11.57
C LEU A 30 4.60 -1.31 -11.37
N ILE A 31 5.69 -1.16 -10.63
CA ILE A 31 6.33 0.15 -10.41
C ILE A 31 6.78 0.74 -11.76
N ALA A 32 7.52 -0.04 -12.57
CA ALA A 32 7.95 0.42 -13.90
C ALA A 32 6.77 0.84 -14.80
N ALA A 33 5.66 0.08 -14.77
CA ALA A 33 4.47 0.44 -15.51
C ALA A 33 3.79 1.73 -14.98
N LEU A 34 3.82 1.96 -13.68
CA LEU A 34 3.30 3.19 -13.07
C LEU A 34 4.11 4.42 -13.47
N GLU A 35 5.43 4.30 -13.55
CA GLU A 35 6.32 5.37 -14.00
C GLU A 35 6.05 5.78 -15.46
N ILE A 36 5.60 4.84 -16.29
CA ILE A 36 5.23 5.10 -17.70
C ILE A 36 3.83 5.73 -17.80
N VAL A 37 2.83 5.13 -17.14
CA VAL A 37 1.41 5.50 -17.33
C VAL A 37 0.99 6.67 -16.43
N TYR A 38 1.55 6.76 -15.24
CA TYR A 38 1.22 7.79 -14.23
C TYR A 38 2.46 8.46 -13.64
N PRO A 39 3.37 9.03 -14.43
CA PRO A 39 4.66 9.55 -13.98
C PRO A 39 4.56 10.67 -12.94
N GLN A 40 3.46 11.43 -12.97
CA GLN A 40 3.23 12.55 -12.02
C GLN A 40 2.64 12.09 -10.67
N ILE A 41 2.21 10.83 -10.55
CA ILE A 41 1.54 10.36 -9.36
C ILE A 41 2.56 9.74 -8.38
N LYS A 42 2.52 10.20 -7.14
CA LYS A 42 3.41 9.65 -6.10
C LYS A 42 3.11 8.17 -5.87
N HIS A 43 4.16 7.36 -5.87
CA HIS A 43 4.08 5.97 -5.49
C HIS A 43 4.38 5.79 -3.99
N GLN A 44 3.57 4.99 -3.31
CA GLN A 44 3.74 4.58 -1.92
C GLN A 44 3.97 3.08 -1.84
N ARG A 45 5.09 2.68 -1.27
CA ARG A 45 5.34 1.27 -0.98
C ARG A 45 4.63 0.85 0.31
N CYS A 46 4.00 -0.31 0.29
CA CYS A 46 3.22 -0.82 1.42
C CYS A 46 4.11 -1.14 2.63
N TRP A 47 3.89 -0.45 3.76
CA TRP A 47 4.61 -0.71 5.01
C TRP A 47 4.37 -2.10 5.58
N PHE A 48 3.19 -2.68 5.40
CA PHE A 48 2.92 -4.02 5.91
C PHE A 48 3.82 -5.07 5.26
N HIS A 49 3.90 -5.08 3.92
CA HIS A 49 4.78 -5.98 3.19
C HIS A 49 6.25 -5.70 3.46
N LYS A 50 6.63 -4.44 3.59
CA LYS A 50 8.00 -4.07 3.96
C LYS A 50 8.40 -4.63 5.33
N LEU A 51 7.54 -4.49 6.34
CA LEU A 51 7.80 -5.04 7.67
C LEU A 51 7.86 -6.58 7.67
N GLN A 52 6.99 -7.25 6.91
CA GLN A 52 7.05 -8.70 6.77
C GLN A 52 8.39 -9.16 6.15
N ASN A 53 8.85 -8.47 5.11
CA ASN A 53 10.13 -8.80 4.47
C ASN A 53 11.30 -8.55 5.41
N ILE A 54 11.30 -7.45 6.16
CA ILE A 54 12.33 -7.16 7.18
C ILE A 54 12.31 -8.23 8.27
N ALA A 55 11.13 -8.60 8.78
CA ALA A 55 11.03 -9.59 9.86
C ALA A 55 11.68 -10.94 9.50
N LYS A 56 11.64 -11.33 8.22
CA LYS A 56 12.30 -12.56 7.73
C LYS A 56 13.83 -12.48 7.79
N LEU A 57 14.40 -11.28 7.80
CA LEU A 57 15.85 -11.04 7.86
C LEU A 57 16.39 -10.91 9.28
N LEU A 58 15.50 -10.88 10.28
CA LEU A 58 15.85 -10.64 11.67
C LEU A 58 15.88 -11.93 12.48
N LYS A 59 16.81 -12.02 13.44
CA LYS A 59 16.78 -13.04 14.50
C LYS A 59 15.51 -12.82 15.38
N LYS A 60 14.88 -13.92 15.81
CA LYS A 60 13.63 -13.85 16.58
C LYS A 60 13.71 -12.94 17.82
N LYS A 61 14.84 -12.96 18.53
CA LYS A 61 15.07 -12.12 19.70
C LYS A 61 14.98 -10.61 19.43
N ASP A 62 15.39 -10.17 18.23
CA ASP A 62 15.50 -8.75 17.87
C ASP A 62 14.25 -8.24 17.15
N GLN A 63 13.39 -9.14 16.63
CA GLN A 63 12.21 -8.78 15.84
C GLN A 63 11.28 -7.79 16.55
N LYS A 64 10.98 -8.03 17.83
CA LYS A 64 10.05 -7.19 18.60
C LYS A 64 10.55 -5.74 18.68
N GLU A 65 11.81 -5.56 18.99
CA GLU A 65 12.42 -4.24 19.13
C GLU A 65 12.58 -3.52 17.80
N VAL A 66 13.12 -4.20 16.79
CA VAL A 66 13.29 -3.65 15.44
C VAL A 66 11.93 -3.22 14.87
N ILE A 67 10.93 -4.06 14.93
CA ILE A 67 9.58 -3.74 14.42
C ILE A 67 8.96 -2.58 15.22
N ARG A 68 9.17 -2.49 16.52
CA ARG A 68 8.72 -1.38 17.35
C ARG A 68 9.32 -0.05 16.88
N LEU A 69 10.63 -0.01 16.61
CA LEU A 69 11.31 1.18 16.11
C LEU A 69 10.85 1.57 14.70
N LEU A 70 10.69 0.60 13.80
CA LEU A 70 10.16 0.83 12.46
C LEU A 70 8.71 1.37 12.50
N ARG A 71 7.88 0.87 13.42
CA ARG A 71 6.55 1.44 13.67
C ARG A 71 6.64 2.91 14.10
N GLY A 72 7.65 3.26 14.88
CA GLY A 72 7.94 4.65 15.23
C GLY A 72 8.20 5.53 14.02
N ILE A 73 8.86 5.02 12.97
CA ILE A 73 9.13 5.77 11.73
C ILE A 73 7.84 6.09 10.99
N TYR A 74 7.02 5.10 10.67
CA TYR A 74 5.79 5.34 9.90
C TYR A 74 4.63 5.95 10.71
N ASN A 75 4.72 5.99 12.04
CA ASN A 75 3.79 6.74 12.89
C ASN A 75 4.27 8.17 13.18
N ALA A 76 5.32 8.64 12.49
CA ALA A 76 5.80 10.00 12.66
C ALA A 76 4.78 11.04 12.16
N GLN A 77 4.74 12.19 12.82
CA GLN A 77 3.85 13.28 12.46
C GLN A 77 4.23 13.98 11.13
N SER A 78 5.52 13.91 10.75
CA SER A 78 6.03 14.50 9.51
C SER A 78 7.16 13.67 8.91
N LYS A 79 7.42 13.87 7.59
CA LYS A 79 8.54 13.24 6.89
C LYS A 79 9.88 13.57 7.57
N ARG A 80 10.07 14.80 8.03
CA ARG A 80 11.29 15.22 8.77
C ARG A 80 11.50 14.39 10.05
N ILE A 81 10.46 14.18 10.83
CA ILE A 81 10.53 13.36 12.05
C ILE A 81 10.78 11.89 11.70
N ALA A 82 10.15 11.38 10.65
CA ALA A 82 10.37 10.01 10.17
C ALA A 82 11.84 9.78 9.77
N LEU A 83 12.42 10.70 9.02
CA LEU A 83 13.83 10.65 8.62
C LEU A 83 14.79 10.72 9.83
N LYS A 84 14.49 11.57 10.83
CA LYS A 84 15.27 11.62 12.08
C LYS A 84 15.22 10.27 12.81
N ARG A 85 14.03 9.67 12.93
CA ARG A 85 13.86 8.35 13.55
C ARG A 85 14.55 7.25 12.76
N PHE A 86 14.53 7.32 11.43
CA PHE A 86 15.26 6.39 10.57
C PHE A 86 16.78 6.50 10.78
N LYS A 87 17.33 7.71 10.85
CA LYS A 87 18.76 7.94 11.16
C LYS A 87 19.16 7.32 12.49
N ASN A 88 18.35 7.50 13.53
CA ASN A 88 18.60 6.88 14.84
C ASN A 88 18.52 5.33 14.75
N PHE A 89 17.53 4.80 14.05
CA PHE A 89 17.41 3.37 13.79
C PHE A 89 18.65 2.80 13.08
N LYS A 90 19.12 3.48 12.03
CA LYS A 90 20.33 3.10 11.30
C LYS A 90 21.56 3.07 12.24
N ASN A 91 21.74 4.08 13.08
CA ASN A 91 22.88 4.15 14.02
C ASN A 91 22.90 2.94 14.99
N ILE A 92 21.74 2.48 15.43
CA ILE A 92 21.62 1.35 16.35
C ILE A 92 21.86 0.01 15.65
N TRP A 93 21.28 -0.17 14.45
CA TRP A 93 21.12 -1.50 13.84
C TRP A 93 22.00 -1.75 12.60
N ALA A 94 22.70 -0.74 12.07
CA ALA A 94 23.47 -0.89 10.83
C ALA A 94 24.56 -1.97 10.92
N LYS A 95 25.23 -2.08 12.07
CA LYS A 95 26.27 -3.10 12.27
C LYS A 95 25.70 -4.52 12.35
N ALA A 96 24.55 -4.68 13.01
CA ALA A 96 23.93 -6.00 13.19
C ALA A 96 23.12 -6.46 11.97
N TYR A 97 22.48 -5.53 11.26
CA TYR A 97 21.57 -5.83 10.13
C TYR A 97 21.81 -4.91 8.92
N PRO A 98 22.99 -4.95 8.29
CA PRO A 98 23.29 -4.05 7.16
C PRO A 98 22.34 -4.23 5.98
N ASN A 99 21.86 -5.44 5.71
CA ASN A 99 20.90 -5.72 4.63
C ASN A 99 19.52 -5.12 4.90
N VAL A 100 19.08 -5.06 6.16
CA VAL A 100 17.82 -4.39 6.55
C VAL A 100 17.94 -2.89 6.30
N ILE A 101 19.07 -2.28 6.69
CA ILE A 101 19.31 -0.87 6.46
C ILE A 101 19.34 -0.56 4.97
N ARG A 102 20.11 -1.30 4.19
CA ARG A 102 20.17 -1.13 2.71
C ARG A 102 18.79 -1.23 2.08
N SER A 103 18.02 -2.25 2.45
CA SER A 103 16.67 -2.43 1.94
C SER A 103 15.75 -1.24 2.30
N LEU A 104 15.85 -0.70 3.50
CA LEU A 104 15.07 0.47 3.91
C LEU A 104 15.51 1.73 3.17
N GLU A 105 16.83 1.96 2.99
CA GLU A 105 17.36 3.12 2.28
C GLU A 105 16.91 3.16 0.82
N GLN A 106 16.93 2.03 0.14
CA GLN A 106 16.46 1.91 -1.24
C GLN A 106 15.00 2.33 -1.43
N ASP A 107 14.15 2.04 -0.46
CA ASP A 107 12.71 2.25 -0.56
C ASP A 107 12.22 3.44 0.29
N LEU A 108 13.11 4.17 0.97
CA LEU A 108 12.74 5.10 2.03
C LEU A 108 11.83 6.23 1.54
N GLU A 109 12.12 6.78 0.37
CA GLU A 109 11.32 7.84 -0.24
C GLU A 109 9.89 7.36 -0.49
N GLU A 110 9.74 6.21 -1.16
CA GLU A 110 8.45 5.60 -1.46
C GLU A 110 7.69 5.19 -0.19
N LEU A 111 8.39 4.75 0.85
CA LEU A 111 7.80 4.39 2.14
C LEU A 111 7.23 5.59 2.90
N LEU A 112 7.73 6.80 2.64
CA LEU A 112 7.34 8.03 3.35
C LEU A 112 6.45 8.98 2.55
N ASN A 113 6.10 8.65 1.30
CA ASN A 113 5.28 9.52 0.45
C ASN A 113 3.89 9.82 1.03
N PHE A 114 3.28 8.89 1.76
CA PHE A 114 2.00 9.13 2.44
C PHE A 114 2.05 10.29 3.47
N LEU A 115 3.24 10.63 3.97
CA LEU A 115 3.41 11.74 4.91
C LEU A 115 3.40 13.11 4.21
N THR A 116 3.58 13.13 2.89
CA THR A 116 3.59 14.36 2.08
C THR A 116 2.22 14.73 1.52
N ILE A 117 1.22 13.83 1.64
CA ILE A 117 -0.13 14.11 1.18
C ILE A 117 -0.76 15.15 2.11
N PRO A 118 -1.28 16.27 1.57
CA PRO A 118 -1.97 17.27 2.38
C PRO A 118 -3.28 16.71 2.92
N ILE A 119 -3.41 16.65 4.24
CA ILE A 119 -4.58 16.12 4.94
C ILE A 119 -4.87 17.03 6.12
N LYS A 120 -6.12 17.44 6.31
CA LYS A 120 -6.56 18.20 7.49
C LYS A 120 -6.20 17.47 8.78
N GLU A 121 -5.86 18.22 9.82
CA GLU A 121 -5.29 17.69 11.05
C GLU A 121 -6.19 16.66 11.73
N ASP A 122 -7.47 16.94 11.84
CA ASP A 122 -8.47 16.08 12.49
C ASP A 122 -8.56 14.68 11.89
N TYR A 123 -8.31 14.54 10.59
CA TYR A 123 -8.38 13.27 9.84
C TYR A 123 -7.03 12.65 9.55
N ARG A 124 -5.94 13.34 9.85
CA ARG A 124 -4.58 12.96 9.45
C ARG A 124 -4.20 11.55 9.91
N SER A 125 -4.40 11.25 11.18
CA SER A 125 -4.07 9.93 11.75
C SER A 125 -4.91 8.80 11.11
N PHE A 126 -6.18 9.04 10.91
CA PHE A 126 -7.12 8.09 10.32
C PHE A 126 -6.78 7.77 8.86
N ILE A 127 -6.55 8.80 8.04
CA ILE A 127 -6.25 8.65 6.62
C ILE A 127 -4.87 8.01 6.43
N ARG A 128 -3.85 8.49 7.14
CA ARG A 128 -2.48 7.94 7.05
C ARG A 128 -2.39 6.45 7.37
N LYS A 129 -3.19 5.95 8.30
CA LYS A 129 -3.27 4.50 8.57
C LYS A 129 -3.75 3.70 7.36
N ARG A 130 -4.57 4.28 6.49
CA ARG A 130 -5.15 3.61 5.33
C ARG A 130 -4.27 3.70 4.10
N ILE A 131 -3.66 4.85 3.85
CA ILE A 131 -2.88 5.10 2.63
C ILE A 131 -1.42 4.62 2.71
N ARG A 132 -0.99 4.04 3.81
CA ARG A 132 0.36 3.46 3.95
C ARG A 132 0.43 1.96 3.69
N THR A 133 -0.71 1.31 3.42
CA THR A 133 -0.79 -0.15 3.20
C THR A 133 -1.81 -0.51 2.11
N THR A 134 -1.65 -1.69 1.53
CA THR A 134 -2.57 -2.28 0.53
C THR A 134 -3.75 -3.04 1.15
N ASN A 135 -4.00 -2.90 2.45
CA ASN A 135 -4.98 -3.70 3.20
C ASN A 135 -6.40 -3.66 2.63
N VAL A 136 -6.82 -2.54 2.02
CA VAL A 136 -8.18 -2.41 1.46
C VAL A 136 -8.37 -3.39 0.31
N ILE A 137 -7.45 -3.40 -0.66
CA ILE A 137 -7.53 -4.30 -1.81
C ILE A 137 -7.33 -5.77 -1.39
N GLU A 138 -6.46 -6.03 -0.42
CA GLU A 138 -6.25 -7.38 0.11
C GLU A 138 -7.51 -7.95 0.78
N ARG A 139 -8.26 -7.13 1.51
CA ARG A 139 -9.56 -7.51 2.09
C ARG A 139 -10.58 -7.82 1.00
N SER A 140 -10.62 -7.03 -0.07
CA SER A 140 -11.49 -7.28 -1.22
C SER A 140 -11.19 -8.62 -1.87
N PHE A 141 -9.92 -8.93 -2.11
CA PHE A 141 -9.51 -10.25 -2.62
C PHE A 141 -9.73 -11.40 -1.61
N ARG A 142 -9.76 -11.12 -0.31
CA ARG A 142 -10.15 -12.12 0.69
C ARG A 142 -11.62 -12.50 0.52
N GLU A 143 -12.52 -11.54 0.27
CA GLU A 143 -13.92 -11.81 -0.01
C GLU A 143 -14.10 -12.62 -1.31
N VAL A 144 -13.34 -12.29 -2.36
CA VAL A 144 -13.31 -13.11 -3.58
C VAL A 144 -12.91 -14.55 -3.24
N ARG A 145 -11.76 -14.74 -2.58
CA ARG A 145 -11.28 -16.07 -2.20
C ARG A 145 -12.26 -16.84 -1.31
N ARG A 146 -12.96 -16.17 -0.41
CA ARG A 146 -13.98 -16.80 0.44
C ARG A 146 -15.11 -17.41 -0.36
N ARG A 147 -15.45 -16.84 -1.51
CA ARG A 147 -16.51 -17.34 -2.41
C ARG A 147 -15.99 -18.38 -3.40
N THR A 148 -14.78 -18.18 -3.91
CA THR A 148 -14.25 -19.02 -4.98
C THR A 148 -13.58 -20.32 -4.49
N ARG A 149 -12.97 -20.32 -3.30
CA ARG A 149 -12.31 -21.52 -2.75
C ARG A 149 -13.23 -22.73 -2.59
N PRO A 150 -14.48 -22.60 -2.07
CA PRO A 150 -15.39 -23.75 -1.95
C PRO A 150 -15.84 -24.32 -3.28
N MET A 151 -15.69 -23.57 -4.37
CA MET A 151 -16.17 -23.99 -5.70
C MET A 151 -15.21 -24.93 -6.43
N SER A 152 -14.00 -25.11 -5.91
CA SER A 152 -12.93 -25.98 -6.43
C SER A 152 -12.53 -25.65 -7.87
N CYS A 153 -13.45 -25.58 -8.81
CA CYS A 153 -13.24 -25.20 -10.22
C CYS A 153 -14.43 -24.41 -10.75
N PHE A 154 -14.23 -23.76 -11.89
CA PHE A 154 -15.27 -23.07 -12.64
C PHE A 154 -15.48 -23.78 -13.97
N ASN A 155 -16.72 -23.99 -14.37
CA ASN A 155 -17.05 -24.66 -15.61
C ASN A 155 -16.60 -23.87 -16.85
N ASN A 156 -16.56 -22.52 -16.73
CA ASN A 156 -16.12 -21.63 -17.80
C ASN A 156 -15.76 -20.24 -17.23
N ASN A 157 -15.15 -19.40 -18.07
CA ASN A 157 -14.75 -18.04 -17.71
C ASN A 157 -15.95 -17.16 -17.31
N ASP A 158 -17.11 -17.34 -17.91
CA ASP A 158 -18.31 -16.55 -17.62
C ASP A 158 -18.82 -16.81 -16.20
N SER A 159 -18.73 -18.04 -15.72
CA SER A 159 -19.04 -18.39 -14.33
C SER A 159 -18.12 -17.65 -13.35
N LEU A 160 -16.82 -17.63 -13.63
CA LEU A 160 -15.85 -16.89 -12.83
C LEU A 160 -16.15 -15.39 -12.86
N GLN A 161 -16.38 -14.82 -14.04
CA GLN A 161 -16.67 -13.39 -14.20
C GLN A 161 -17.94 -12.97 -13.46
N ARG A 162 -19.03 -13.77 -13.55
CA ARG A 162 -20.28 -13.48 -12.80
C ARG A 162 -20.06 -13.44 -11.29
N ILE A 163 -19.29 -14.36 -10.75
CA ILE A 163 -19.00 -14.38 -9.31
C ILE A 163 -18.12 -13.20 -8.90
N MET A 164 -17.07 -12.92 -9.66
CA MET A 164 -16.22 -11.77 -9.43
C MET A 164 -17.03 -10.47 -9.48
N TYR A 165 -17.87 -10.31 -10.50
CA TYR A 165 -18.77 -9.18 -10.62
C TYR A 165 -19.70 -9.04 -9.40
N ALA A 166 -20.38 -10.11 -9.00
CA ALA A 166 -21.29 -10.08 -7.86
C ALA A 166 -20.59 -9.69 -6.55
N VAL A 167 -19.37 -10.20 -6.30
CA VAL A 167 -18.59 -9.86 -5.12
C VAL A 167 -18.20 -8.38 -5.14
N PHE A 168 -17.67 -7.87 -6.26
CA PHE A 168 -17.26 -6.47 -6.35
C PHE A 168 -18.45 -5.52 -6.38
N TYR A 169 -19.54 -5.88 -7.03
CA TYR A 169 -20.78 -5.10 -7.00
C TYR A 169 -21.26 -4.90 -5.56
N ARG A 170 -21.34 -5.98 -4.77
CA ARG A 170 -21.70 -5.90 -3.35
C ARG A 170 -20.74 -5.04 -2.53
N LEU A 171 -19.43 -5.18 -2.77
CA LEU A 171 -18.43 -4.34 -2.09
C LEU A 171 -18.60 -2.86 -2.46
N ASN A 172 -18.81 -2.56 -3.73
CA ASN A 172 -19.02 -1.20 -4.22
C ASN A 172 -20.30 -0.58 -3.65
N THR A 173 -21.40 -1.35 -3.59
CA THR A 173 -22.66 -0.90 -2.97
C THR A 173 -22.44 -0.57 -1.50
N ASN A 174 -21.79 -1.46 -0.75
CA ASN A 174 -21.47 -1.22 0.65
C ASN A 174 -20.57 0.01 0.86
N TRP A 175 -19.66 0.29 -0.05
CA TRP A 175 -18.78 1.47 0.01
C TRP A 175 -19.50 2.74 -0.40
N LYS A 176 -20.43 2.67 -1.36
CA LYS A 176 -21.27 3.80 -1.76
C LYS A 176 -22.13 4.30 -0.60
N ASP A 177 -22.71 3.36 0.16
CA ASP A 177 -23.57 3.68 1.30
C ASP A 177 -22.78 4.11 2.55
N LYS A 178 -21.50 3.74 2.62
CA LYS A 178 -20.56 4.11 3.69
C LYS A 178 -19.28 4.71 3.09
N PRO A 179 -19.39 5.80 2.31
CA PRO A 179 -18.22 6.41 1.72
C PRO A 179 -17.27 6.84 2.83
N LEU A 180 -15.97 6.74 2.58
CA LEU A 180 -14.97 7.45 3.35
C LEU A 180 -15.08 8.95 3.01
N ILE A 181 -16.22 9.57 3.33
CA ILE A 181 -16.57 10.97 3.00
C ILE A 181 -15.42 11.90 3.41
N GLN A 182 -14.81 11.62 4.55
CA GLN A 182 -13.64 12.34 5.04
C GLN A 182 -12.42 12.26 4.09
N PHE A 183 -12.40 11.28 3.18
CA PHE A 183 -11.28 11.10 2.24
C PHE A 183 -11.41 11.99 1.00
N THR A 184 -12.63 12.27 0.56
CA THR A 184 -12.90 13.03 -0.67
C THR A 184 -13.05 14.53 -0.45
N GLN A 185 -13.41 14.96 0.77
CA GLN A 185 -13.66 16.36 1.10
C GLN A 185 -12.41 17.16 1.53
N PHE A 186 -11.26 16.50 1.72
CA PHE A 186 -10.11 17.09 2.43
C PHE A 186 -8.75 16.89 1.75
N ILE A 187 -8.76 16.59 0.45
CA ILE A 187 -7.55 16.58 -0.38
C ILE A 187 -7.44 17.88 -1.16
#